data_153f2b8bacafb53719ca77a70d6e39d5
#
_entry.id   153f2b8bacafb53719ca77a70d6e39d5
#
_cell.length_a   1.000
_cell.length_b   1.000
_cell.length_c   1.000
_cell.angle_alpha   90.00
_cell.angle_beta   90.00
_cell.angle_gamma   90.00
#
_symmetry.space_group_name_H-M   'P 1'
#
loop_
_entity.id
_entity.type
_entity.pdbx_description
1 polymer ?
#
loop_
_entity_poly.entity_id
_entity_poly.type
_entity_poly.pdbx_seq_one_letter_code
_entity_poly.pdbx_strand_id
1 'polypeptide(L)'
;CPESGFTIEEIEPRLFSFNSPYGACEECEGIGIKLNVDPNLVVPDDKKSIAQGAIQPWAKTTTLYYAQTLSSLAKHYKFSMDEKWSKIPKKIKDIILYGSDDEEIKFSYDDGYEKYSHKKTFEGVVNNLERRYLETDSDWKREEISQYQSDTKCDICKGHRLKDEALCVKIDGKHISQVTEKSVSDAKE
;
A
#
# COMPACT_ATOMS: atom_id res chain seq x y z
N CYS A 1 -32.86 -5.85 -6.72
CA CYS A 1 -33.32 -6.46 -5.46
C CYS A 1 -33.95 -5.36 -4.59
N PRO A 2 -35.20 -5.49 -4.16
CA PRO A 2 -35.88 -4.45 -3.38
C PRO A 2 -35.28 -4.26 -1.96
N GLU A 3 -34.56 -5.24 -1.43
CA GLU A 3 -33.96 -5.17 -0.10
C GLU A 3 -32.56 -4.55 -0.09
N SER A 4 -31.74 -4.85 -1.12
CA SER A 4 -30.33 -4.39 -1.19
C SER A 4 -30.12 -3.22 -2.16
N GLY A 5 -31.13 -2.84 -2.95
CA GLY A 5 -30.99 -1.86 -4.03
C GLY A 5 -30.14 -2.36 -5.22
N PHE A 6 -29.62 -3.58 -5.16
CA PHE A 6 -28.78 -4.15 -6.20
C PHE A 6 -29.57 -4.40 -7.48
N THR A 7 -29.10 -3.86 -8.59
CA THR A 7 -29.71 -3.98 -9.90
C THR A 7 -28.67 -4.51 -10.88
N ILE A 8 -29.01 -5.53 -11.63
CA ILE A 8 -28.21 -6.00 -12.76
C ILE A 8 -28.80 -5.36 -14.01
N GLU A 9 -27.98 -4.67 -14.78
CA GLU A 9 -28.32 -4.21 -16.12
C GLU A 9 -28.49 -5.41 -17.06
N GLU A 10 -28.76 -5.15 -18.33
CA GLU A 10 -28.91 -6.21 -19.33
C GLU A 10 -27.68 -7.13 -19.38
N ILE A 11 -27.89 -8.45 -19.33
CA ILE A 11 -26.82 -9.45 -19.37
C ILE A 11 -26.29 -9.53 -20.79
N GLU A 12 -25.20 -8.82 -21.05
CA GLU A 12 -24.50 -8.81 -22.32
C GLU A 12 -23.07 -9.40 -22.19
N PRO A 13 -22.44 -9.90 -23.27
CA PRO A 13 -21.08 -10.43 -23.22
C PRO A 13 -20.04 -9.44 -22.63
N ARG A 14 -20.22 -8.14 -22.84
CA ARG A 14 -19.33 -7.09 -22.32
C ARG A 14 -19.32 -7.00 -20.80
N LEU A 15 -20.37 -7.47 -20.12
CA LEU A 15 -20.44 -7.55 -18.66
C LEU A 15 -19.40 -8.53 -18.09
N PHE A 16 -19.04 -9.56 -18.84
CA PHE A 16 -18.07 -10.58 -18.43
C PHE A 16 -16.64 -10.32 -18.92
N SER A 17 -16.40 -9.15 -19.49
CA SER A 17 -15.08 -8.74 -19.97
C SER A 17 -14.39 -7.80 -19.00
N PHE A 18 -13.24 -8.22 -18.47
CA PHE A 18 -12.39 -7.37 -17.62
C PHE A 18 -11.66 -6.27 -18.43
N ASN A 19 -11.70 -6.28 -19.76
CA ASN A 19 -11.21 -5.23 -20.64
C ASN A 19 -12.28 -4.22 -21.04
N SER A 20 -13.52 -4.42 -20.56
CA SER A 20 -14.64 -3.51 -20.81
C SER A 20 -14.99 -2.78 -19.52
N PRO A 21 -15.18 -1.46 -19.53
CA PRO A 21 -15.58 -0.68 -18.36
C PRO A 21 -16.94 -1.13 -17.78
N TYR A 22 -17.75 -1.87 -18.58
CA TYR A 22 -19.02 -2.44 -18.12
C TYR A 22 -18.82 -3.60 -17.15
N GLY A 23 -17.79 -4.44 -17.36
CA GLY A 23 -17.54 -5.63 -16.57
C GLY A 23 -16.33 -5.54 -15.66
N ALA A 24 -15.36 -4.69 -15.99
CA ALA A 24 -14.13 -4.51 -15.21
C ALA A 24 -14.42 -3.97 -13.80
N CYS A 25 -13.75 -4.51 -12.81
CA CYS A 25 -13.73 -3.94 -11.46
C CYS A 25 -13.24 -2.48 -11.53
N GLU A 26 -14.02 -1.53 -11.04
CA GLU A 26 -13.72 -0.10 -11.12
C GLU A 26 -12.45 0.27 -10.35
N GLU A 27 -12.19 -0.41 -9.24
CA GLU A 27 -11.06 -0.12 -8.37
C GLU A 27 -9.69 -0.50 -8.99
N CYS A 28 -9.61 -1.62 -9.70
CA CYS A 28 -8.38 -2.09 -10.33
C CYS A 28 -8.44 -2.09 -11.85
N GLU A 29 -9.49 -1.48 -12.44
CA GLU A 29 -9.69 -1.38 -13.88
C GLU A 29 -9.55 -2.72 -14.62
N GLY A 30 -9.98 -3.82 -13.97
CA GLY A 30 -9.89 -5.17 -14.52
C GLY A 30 -8.52 -5.84 -14.43
N ILE A 31 -7.54 -5.23 -13.76
CA ILE A 31 -6.19 -5.82 -13.56
C ILE A 31 -6.25 -6.94 -12.53
N GLY A 32 -7.06 -6.81 -11.48
CA GLY A 32 -7.24 -7.80 -10.42
C GLY A 32 -6.23 -7.69 -9.27
N ILE A 33 -5.17 -6.90 -9.45
CA ILE A 33 -4.15 -6.62 -8.44
C ILE A 33 -4.01 -5.12 -8.23
N LYS A 34 -3.44 -4.76 -7.09
CA LYS A 34 -2.99 -3.41 -6.75
C LYS A 34 -1.52 -3.45 -6.36
N LEU A 35 -0.79 -2.44 -6.76
CA LEU A 35 0.56 -2.18 -6.28
C LEU A 35 0.44 -1.38 -4.98
N ASN A 36 0.80 -2.00 -3.87
CA ASN A 36 0.86 -1.35 -2.57
C ASN A 36 2.28 -1.40 -2.04
N VAL A 37 2.67 -0.40 -1.25
CA VAL A 37 3.98 -0.42 -0.58
C VAL A 37 3.99 -1.55 0.44
N ASP A 38 4.93 -2.48 0.29
CA ASP A 38 5.11 -3.63 1.17
C ASP A 38 6.03 -3.29 2.34
N PRO A 39 5.58 -3.32 3.59
CA PRO A 39 6.41 -3.08 4.76
C PRO A 39 7.65 -3.98 4.84
N ASN A 40 7.58 -5.22 4.30
CA ASN A 40 8.74 -6.12 4.28
C ASN A 40 9.79 -5.68 3.27
N LEU A 41 9.41 -4.99 2.19
CA LEU A 41 10.36 -4.39 1.26
C LEU A 41 10.91 -3.05 1.80
N VAL A 42 10.11 -2.33 2.59
CA VAL A 42 10.56 -1.11 3.30
C VAL A 42 11.60 -1.47 4.36
N VAL A 43 11.42 -2.56 5.10
CA VAL A 43 12.32 -3.05 6.15
C VAL A 43 12.68 -4.52 5.88
N PRO A 44 13.57 -4.79 4.93
CA PRO A 44 13.89 -6.16 4.53
C PRO A 44 14.79 -6.91 5.54
N ASP A 45 15.48 -6.19 6.41
CA ASP A 45 16.36 -6.78 7.43
C ASP A 45 16.01 -6.22 8.82
N ASP A 46 15.25 -7.00 9.58
CA ASP A 46 14.80 -6.68 10.92
C ASP A 46 15.91 -6.77 12.00
N LYS A 47 17.10 -7.27 11.63
CA LYS A 47 18.28 -7.32 12.50
C LYS A 47 19.02 -6.00 12.55
N LYS A 48 18.81 -5.13 11.57
CA LYS A 48 19.36 -3.77 11.55
C LYS A 48 18.58 -2.86 12.49
N SER A 49 19.26 -1.84 13.00
CA SER A 49 18.63 -0.72 13.68
C SER A 49 18.22 0.38 12.68
N ILE A 50 17.38 1.31 13.12
CA ILE A 50 17.02 2.47 12.31
C ILE A 50 18.27 3.29 11.97
N ALA A 51 19.19 3.46 12.92
CA ALA A 51 20.47 4.14 12.69
C ALA A 51 21.36 3.42 11.66
N GLN A 52 21.24 2.09 11.56
CA GLN A 52 21.92 1.26 10.56
C GLN A 52 21.18 1.18 9.22
N GLY A 53 20.09 1.91 9.05
CA GLY A 53 19.32 1.94 7.81
C GLY A 53 18.34 0.79 7.65
N ALA A 54 17.69 0.34 8.73
CA ALA A 54 16.62 -0.65 8.64
C ALA A 54 15.51 -0.22 7.70
N ILE A 55 15.15 1.08 7.69
CA ILE A 55 14.15 1.68 6.81
C ILE A 55 14.85 2.08 5.50
N GLN A 56 14.89 1.18 4.54
CA GLN A 56 15.69 1.33 3.31
C GLN A 56 15.38 2.58 2.49
N PRO A 57 14.12 2.94 2.21
CA PRO A 57 13.82 4.10 1.36
C PRO A 57 14.32 5.41 1.95
N TRP A 58 14.45 5.51 3.27
CA TRP A 58 14.95 6.71 3.95
C TRP A 58 16.44 6.65 4.31
N ALA A 59 17.02 5.47 4.36
CA ALA A 59 18.45 5.27 4.63
C ALA A 59 19.34 5.73 3.47
N LYS A 60 18.85 5.65 2.24
CA LYS A 60 19.59 6.01 1.02
C LYS A 60 19.57 7.50 0.70
N THR A 61 18.79 8.30 1.44
CA THR A 61 18.66 9.73 1.16
C THR A 61 19.84 10.51 1.73
N THR A 62 20.34 11.46 0.96
CA THR A 62 21.41 12.37 1.40
C THR A 62 20.93 13.47 2.32
N THR A 63 19.61 13.62 2.48
CA THR A 63 19.01 14.68 3.29
C THR A 63 18.89 14.25 4.76
N LEU A 64 19.27 15.13 5.66
CA LEU A 64 19.13 14.93 7.11
C LEU A 64 17.66 14.90 7.57
N TYR A 65 16.74 15.30 6.71
CA TYR A 65 15.31 15.45 7.05
C TYR A 65 14.70 14.17 7.63
N TYR A 66 14.87 13.04 6.96
CA TYR A 66 14.28 11.78 7.44
C TYR A 66 14.95 11.26 8.72
N ALA A 67 16.27 11.43 8.83
CA ALA A 67 16.99 11.05 10.05
C ALA A 67 16.52 11.88 11.26
N GLN A 68 16.31 13.18 11.09
CA GLN A 68 15.80 14.08 12.13
C GLN A 68 14.33 13.80 12.45
N THR A 69 13.52 13.45 11.45
CA THR A 69 12.14 13.01 11.64
C THR A 69 12.09 11.77 12.53
N LEU A 70 12.85 10.72 12.19
CA LEU A 70 12.91 9.48 12.97
C LEU A 70 13.49 9.72 14.38
N SER A 71 14.48 10.61 14.53
CA SER A 71 15.01 11.01 15.82
C SER A 71 13.96 11.71 16.70
N SER A 72 13.10 12.53 16.11
CA SER A 72 11.99 13.19 16.81
C SER A 72 10.95 12.18 17.29
N LEU A 73 10.62 11.18 16.46
CA LEU A 73 9.77 10.06 16.85
C LEU A 73 10.38 9.25 18.00
N ALA A 74 11.69 8.94 17.90
CA ALA A 74 12.40 8.20 18.92
C ALA A 74 12.35 8.91 20.29
N LYS A 75 12.49 10.24 20.30
CA LYS A 75 12.36 11.07 21.52
C LYS A 75 10.94 11.05 22.05
N HIS A 76 9.95 11.16 21.20
CA HIS A 76 8.54 11.23 21.59
C HIS A 76 8.06 9.90 22.20
N TYR A 77 8.31 8.79 21.51
CA TYR A 77 7.90 7.45 21.93
C TYR A 77 8.91 6.72 22.82
N LYS A 78 10.05 7.35 23.14
CA LYS A 78 11.09 6.84 24.06
C LYS A 78 11.67 5.50 23.64
N PHE A 79 11.98 5.32 22.36
CA PHE A 79 12.73 4.18 21.85
C PHE A 79 14.13 4.60 21.36
N SER A 80 15.04 3.64 21.25
CA SER A 80 16.40 3.90 20.75
C SER A 80 16.50 3.69 19.24
N MET A 81 17.12 4.63 18.55
CA MET A 81 17.46 4.52 17.12
C MET A 81 18.46 3.38 16.84
N ASP A 82 19.25 2.99 17.85
CA ASP A 82 20.26 1.92 17.75
C ASP A 82 19.70 0.54 18.08
N GLU A 83 18.44 0.47 18.55
CA GLU A 83 17.79 -0.80 18.82
C GLU A 83 17.40 -1.50 17.52
N LYS A 84 17.63 -2.84 17.47
CA LYS A 84 17.25 -3.65 16.31
C LYS A 84 15.76 -3.52 16.03
N TRP A 85 15.39 -3.39 14.75
CA TRP A 85 14.00 -3.30 14.35
C TRP A 85 13.13 -4.42 14.94
N SER A 86 13.63 -5.66 14.95
CA SER A 86 12.92 -6.81 15.53
C SER A 86 12.50 -6.61 17.00
N LYS A 87 13.28 -5.84 17.78
CA LYS A 87 13.04 -5.59 19.20
C LYS A 87 12.11 -4.39 19.49
N ILE A 88 11.92 -3.50 18.53
CA ILE A 88 11.00 -2.36 18.66
C ILE A 88 9.57 -2.89 18.84
N PRO A 89 8.81 -2.39 19.83
CA PRO A 89 7.42 -2.79 20.04
C PRO A 89 6.55 -2.62 18.80
N LYS A 90 5.63 -3.56 18.55
CA LYS A 90 4.76 -3.55 17.36
C LYS A 90 4.03 -2.22 17.20
N LYS A 91 3.46 -1.66 18.27
CA LYS A 91 2.78 -0.36 18.22
C LYS A 91 3.66 0.76 17.65
N ILE A 92 4.94 0.79 18.03
CA ILE A 92 5.88 1.80 17.53
C ILE A 92 6.23 1.54 16.06
N LYS A 93 6.41 0.27 15.67
CA LYS A 93 6.60 -0.10 14.26
C LYS A 93 5.42 0.33 13.39
N ASP A 94 4.20 0.08 13.86
CA ASP A 94 2.99 0.46 13.15
C ASP A 94 2.92 1.99 12.98
N ILE A 95 3.25 2.76 14.01
CA ILE A 95 3.33 4.22 13.91
C ILE A 95 4.41 4.66 12.91
N ILE A 96 5.59 4.08 12.94
CA ILE A 96 6.67 4.42 12.00
C ILE A 96 6.25 4.09 10.56
N LEU A 97 5.56 2.99 10.34
CA LEU A 97 5.17 2.55 9.00
C LEU A 97 3.93 3.30 8.49
N TYR A 98 2.90 3.45 9.32
CA TYR A 98 1.58 3.91 8.87
C TYR A 98 1.16 5.27 9.40
N GLY A 99 1.88 5.81 10.38
CA GLY A 99 1.62 7.15 10.91
C GLY A 99 1.09 7.19 12.33
N SER A 100 0.91 8.42 12.84
CA SER A 100 0.47 8.68 14.22
C SER A 100 -1.01 9.02 14.33
N ASP A 101 -1.79 8.77 13.28
CA ASP A 101 -3.19 9.19 13.18
C ASP A 101 -3.36 10.67 13.57
N ASP A 102 -4.20 10.97 14.57
CA ASP A 102 -4.45 12.33 15.06
C ASP A 102 -3.43 12.82 16.10
N GLU A 103 -2.46 11.97 16.50
CA GLU A 103 -1.46 12.34 17.50
C GLU A 103 -0.42 13.30 16.93
N GLU A 104 -0.39 14.52 17.46
CA GLU A 104 0.61 15.53 17.09
C GLU A 104 1.94 15.28 17.78
N ILE A 105 3.00 15.22 17.00
CA ILE A 105 4.38 14.99 17.45
C ILE A 105 5.19 16.25 17.19
N LYS A 106 6.04 16.64 18.16
CA LYS A 106 6.97 17.74 17.99
C LYS A 106 8.18 17.29 17.19
N PHE A 107 8.28 17.75 15.96
CA PHE A 107 9.46 17.55 15.11
C PHE A 107 10.42 18.72 15.26
N SER A 108 11.71 18.41 15.31
CA SER A 108 12.78 19.39 15.39
C SER A 108 13.77 19.14 14.28
N TYR A 109 14.05 20.16 13.50
CA TYR A 109 14.94 20.14 12.36
C TYR A 109 16.07 21.15 12.55
N ASP A 110 17.25 20.76 12.10
CA ASP A 110 18.46 21.58 12.11
C ASP A 110 19.08 21.45 10.71
N ASP A 111 19.10 22.52 9.95
CA ASP A 111 19.70 22.57 8.61
C ASP A 111 21.15 23.07 8.62
N GLY A 112 21.71 23.28 9.80
CA GLY A 112 23.05 23.81 10.03
C GLY A 112 23.11 25.34 10.13
N TYR A 113 22.04 26.05 9.78
CA TYR A 113 21.90 27.51 9.89
C TYR A 113 20.85 27.88 10.92
N GLU A 114 19.69 27.25 10.85
CA GLU A 114 18.56 27.52 11.74
C GLU A 114 17.99 26.22 12.34
N LYS A 115 17.53 26.36 13.60
CA LYS A 115 16.78 25.29 14.28
C LYS A 115 15.33 25.69 14.37
N TYR A 116 14.47 24.88 13.79
CA TYR A 116 13.04 25.10 13.87
C TYR A 116 12.31 23.85 14.36
N SER A 117 11.18 24.07 14.99
CA SER A 117 10.34 22.96 15.43
C SER A 117 8.87 23.29 15.22
N HIS A 118 8.12 22.29 14.84
CA HIS A 118 6.67 22.39 14.70
C HIS A 118 6.01 21.10 15.19
N LYS A 119 4.74 21.23 15.56
CA LYS A 119 3.90 20.08 15.89
C LYS A 119 3.06 19.73 14.67
N LYS A 120 3.04 18.48 14.31
CA LYS A 120 2.17 17.91 13.26
C LYS A 120 1.98 16.42 13.49
N THR A 121 0.98 15.85 12.86
CA THR A 121 0.83 14.40 12.75
C THR A 121 1.95 13.81 11.89
N PHE A 122 2.27 12.57 12.14
CA PHE A 122 3.25 11.84 11.34
C PHE A 122 2.54 10.97 10.31
N GLU A 123 2.88 11.15 9.06
CA GLU A 123 2.25 10.45 7.94
C GLU A 123 2.56 8.94 7.89
N GLY A 124 3.74 8.52 8.37
CA GLY A 124 4.24 7.16 8.19
C GLY A 124 5.05 6.96 6.91
N VAL A 125 5.93 5.96 6.93
CA VAL A 125 6.84 5.69 5.79
C VAL A 125 6.07 5.15 4.59
N VAL A 126 5.14 4.22 4.82
CA VAL A 126 4.32 3.59 3.76
C VAL A 126 3.46 4.64 3.08
N ASN A 127 2.66 5.38 3.85
CA ASN A 127 1.78 6.42 3.30
C ASN A 127 2.56 7.52 2.57
N ASN A 128 3.74 7.89 3.11
CA ASN A 128 4.64 8.84 2.44
C ASN A 128 5.11 8.35 1.06
N LEU A 129 5.48 7.06 0.95
CA LEU A 129 5.91 6.48 -0.31
C LEU A 129 4.74 6.39 -1.31
N GLU A 130 3.56 5.96 -0.87
CA GLU A 130 2.36 5.87 -1.70
C GLU A 130 1.96 7.25 -2.25
N ARG A 131 1.87 8.24 -1.37
CA ARG A 131 1.58 9.62 -1.79
C ARG A 131 2.62 10.14 -2.79
N ARG A 132 3.91 9.96 -2.51
CA ARG A 132 5.00 10.40 -3.41
C ARG A 132 4.98 9.69 -4.75
N TYR A 133 4.59 8.42 -4.79
CA TYR A 133 4.42 7.66 -6.03
C TYR A 133 3.34 8.26 -6.92
N LEU A 134 2.22 8.70 -6.32
CA LEU A 134 1.11 9.32 -7.05
C LEU A 134 1.41 10.76 -7.47
N GLU A 135 2.09 11.54 -6.62
CA GLU A 135 2.34 12.97 -6.83
C GLU A 135 3.55 13.26 -7.74
N THR A 136 4.44 12.28 -7.95
CA THR A 136 5.67 12.54 -8.72
C THR A 136 5.43 12.49 -10.22
N ASP A 137 5.94 13.51 -10.93
CA ASP A 137 5.98 13.53 -12.40
C ASP A 137 7.27 12.89 -12.96
N SER A 138 8.21 12.48 -12.09
CA SER A 138 9.49 11.92 -12.50
C SER A 138 9.41 10.39 -12.56
N ASP A 139 9.59 9.82 -13.75
CA ASP A 139 9.62 8.37 -13.96
C ASP A 139 10.71 7.68 -13.15
N TRP A 140 11.89 8.31 -13.01
CA TRP A 140 12.98 7.79 -12.20
C TRP A 140 12.60 7.68 -10.71
N LYS A 141 11.93 8.71 -10.15
CA LYS A 141 11.45 8.67 -8.76
C LYS A 141 10.34 7.63 -8.57
N ARG A 142 9.48 7.48 -9.57
CA ARG A 142 8.42 6.46 -9.56
C ARG A 142 9.02 5.06 -9.58
N GLU A 143 10.05 4.83 -10.40
CA GLU A 143 10.79 3.57 -10.45
C GLU A 143 11.54 3.29 -9.15
N GLU A 144 12.15 4.32 -8.53
CA GLU A 144 12.78 4.19 -7.21
C GLU A 144 11.79 3.74 -6.12
N ILE A 145 10.57 4.27 -6.12
CA ILE A 145 9.55 3.90 -5.15
C ILE A 145 8.96 2.53 -5.45
N SER A 146 8.82 2.16 -6.73
CA SER A 146 8.24 0.87 -7.14
C SER A 146 9.00 -0.34 -6.62
N GLN A 147 10.31 -0.18 -6.29
CA GLN A 147 11.12 -1.23 -5.66
C GLN A 147 10.57 -1.66 -4.28
N TYR A 148 9.76 -0.83 -3.65
CA TYR A 148 9.15 -1.08 -2.34
C TYR A 148 7.68 -1.50 -2.44
N GLN A 149 7.19 -1.72 -3.66
CA GLN A 149 5.81 -2.16 -3.92
C GLN A 149 5.76 -3.65 -4.23
N SER A 150 4.68 -4.29 -3.82
CA SER A 150 4.34 -5.67 -4.19
C SER A 150 2.92 -5.74 -4.70
N ASP A 151 2.68 -6.75 -5.54
CA ASP A 151 1.36 -7.07 -6.06
C ASP A 151 0.50 -7.66 -4.95
N THR A 152 -0.61 -7.01 -4.65
CA THR A 152 -1.65 -7.56 -3.78
C THR A 152 -2.95 -7.75 -4.55
N LYS A 153 -3.75 -8.74 -4.18
CA LYS A 153 -5.07 -8.89 -4.78
C LYS A 153 -5.91 -7.64 -4.49
N CYS A 154 -6.60 -7.15 -5.50
CA CYS A 154 -7.52 -6.03 -5.34
C CYS A 154 -8.53 -6.33 -4.22
N ASP A 155 -8.68 -5.40 -3.26
CA ASP A 155 -9.54 -5.59 -2.09
C ASP A 155 -11.03 -5.67 -2.43
N ILE A 156 -11.43 -5.06 -3.54
CA ILE A 156 -12.83 -5.06 -4.01
C ILE A 156 -13.14 -6.37 -4.73
N CYS A 157 -12.49 -6.63 -5.85
CA CYS A 157 -12.80 -7.84 -6.63
C CYS A 157 -12.08 -9.11 -6.17
N LYS A 158 -11.26 -9.05 -5.12
CA LYS A 158 -10.50 -10.19 -4.58
C LYS A 158 -9.65 -10.94 -5.61
N GLY A 159 -9.23 -10.23 -6.65
CA GLY A 159 -8.48 -10.80 -7.77
C GLY A 159 -9.33 -11.27 -8.95
N HIS A 160 -10.65 -11.24 -8.84
CA HIS A 160 -11.56 -11.73 -9.89
C HIS A 160 -11.67 -10.80 -11.11
N ARG A 161 -11.13 -9.60 -11.04
CA ARG A 161 -11.02 -8.61 -12.13
C ARG A 161 -12.34 -8.00 -12.62
N LEU A 162 -13.46 -8.51 -12.17
CA LEU A 162 -14.82 -8.17 -12.60
C LEU A 162 -15.61 -7.50 -11.47
N LYS A 163 -16.64 -6.75 -11.84
CA LYS A 163 -17.64 -6.19 -10.93
C LYS A 163 -18.49 -7.29 -10.30
N ASP A 164 -19.10 -7.00 -9.16
CA ASP A 164 -19.97 -7.93 -8.45
C ASP A 164 -21.19 -8.36 -9.30
N GLU A 165 -21.71 -7.48 -10.17
CA GLU A 165 -22.81 -7.77 -11.09
C GLU A 165 -22.45 -8.94 -12.03
N ALA A 166 -21.23 -8.97 -12.56
CA ALA A 166 -20.75 -10.05 -13.41
C ALA A 166 -20.54 -11.34 -12.60
N LEU A 167 -20.06 -11.23 -11.36
CA LEU A 167 -19.79 -12.38 -10.50
C LEU A 167 -21.05 -12.99 -9.89
N CYS A 168 -22.17 -12.24 -9.85
CA CYS A 168 -23.47 -12.76 -9.41
C CYS A 168 -24.08 -13.73 -10.41
N VAL A 169 -23.72 -13.64 -11.68
CA VAL A 169 -24.18 -14.58 -12.72
C VAL A 169 -23.42 -15.89 -12.61
N LYS A 170 -24.13 -16.97 -12.34
CA LYS A 170 -23.54 -18.30 -12.12
C LYS A 170 -24.13 -19.33 -13.07
N ILE A 171 -23.29 -20.21 -13.58
CA ILE A 171 -23.64 -21.41 -14.32
C ILE A 171 -23.16 -22.59 -13.50
N ASP A 172 -24.04 -23.50 -13.14
CA ASP A 172 -23.75 -24.62 -12.26
C ASP A 172 -23.05 -24.20 -10.94
N GLY A 173 -23.55 -23.10 -10.34
CA GLY A 173 -23.04 -22.56 -9.09
C GLY A 173 -21.69 -21.80 -9.18
N LYS A 174 -21.04 -21.74 -10.35
CA LYS A 174 -19.74 -21.10 -10.59
C LYS A 174 -19.90 -19.83 -11.38
N HIS A 175 -19.24 -18.75 -10.97
CA HIS A 175 -19.11 -17.54 -11.78
C HIS A 175 -17.92 -17.63 -12.76
N ILE A 176 -17.91 -16.79 -13.78
CA ILE A 176 -16.95 -16.83 -14.89
C ILE A 176 -15.49 -16.82 -14.42
N SER A 177 -15.14 -16.04 -13.41
CA SER A 177 -13.78 -15.95 -12.88
C SER A 177 -13.29 -17.30 -12.34
N GLN A 178 -14.14 -18.07 -11.67
CA GLN A 178 -13.80 -19.43 -11.19
C GLN A 178 -13.55 -20.42 -12.34
N VAL A 179 -14.13 -20.17 -13.49
CA VAL A 179 -13.90 -20.98 -14.69
C VAL A 179 -12.59 -20.58 -15.37
N THR A 180 -12.32 -19.28 -15.47
CA THR A 180 -11.09 -18.75 -16.10
C THR A 180 -9.82 -18.98 -15.27
N GLU A 181 -9.95 -19.25 -13.98
CA GLU A 181 -8.82 -19.64 -13.11
C GLU A 181 -8.38 -21.10 -13.32
N LYS A 182 -9.22 -21.91 -13.98
CA LYS A 182 -8.89 -23.30 -14.26
C LYS A 182 -7.90 -23.42 -15.41
N SER A 183 -7.14 -24.53 -15.42
CA SER A 183 -6.38 -24.91 -16.61
C SER A 183 -7.33 -25.21 -17.79
N VAL A 184 -6.82 -25.09 -19.01
CA VAL A 184 -7.62 -25.42 -20.23
C VAL A 184 -8.13 -26.85 -20.18
N SER A 185 -7.35 -27.78 -19.62
CA SER A 185 -7.75 -29.19 -19.47
C SER A 185 -8.92 -29.32 -18.50
N ASP A 186 -8.86 -28.69 -17.34
CA ASP A 186 -9.89 -28.77 -16.30
C ASP A 186 -11.17 -27.99 -16.67
N ALA A 187 -11.07 -27.03 -17.56
CA ALA A 187 -12.22 -26.26 -18.04
C ALA A 187 -13.00 -27.01 -19.16
N LYS A 188 -12.42 -28.04 -19.72
CA LYS A 188 -13.05 -28.92 -20.75
C LYS A 188 -13.95 -29.99 -20.17
N GLU A 189 -13.74 -30.37 -18.92
CA GLU A 189 -14.56 -31.30 -18.16
C GLU A 189 -15.76 -30.60 -17.51
#